data_48f6403affa512041ec341f38b152107
#
_entry.id   48f6403affa512041ec341f38b152107
#
_cell.length_a   1.000
_cell.length_b   1.000
_cell.length_c   1.000
_cell.angle_alpha   90.00
_cell.angle_beta   90.00
_cell.angle_gamma   90.00
#
_symmetry.space_group_name_H-M   'P 1'
#
loop_
_entity.id
_entity.type
_entity.pdbx_description
1 polymer ?
#
loop_
_entity_poly.entity_id
_entity_poly.type
_entity_poly.pdbx_seq_one_letter_code
_entity_poly.pdbx_strand_id
1 'polypeptide(L)' 'MSVKKMNQPNGGIKCVVNTCEYYMSGDHCTAEKIEVQHRNASTSDETDCATFIPQGKF' A
#
# COMPACT_ATOMS: atom_id res chain seq x y z
N MET A 1 9.31 1.93 10.37
CA MET A 1 8.11 2.23 11.18
C MET A 1 6.85 1.81 10.45
N SER A 2 5.96 1.16 11.13
CA SER A 2 4.77 0.66 10.48
C SER A 2 3.64 1.68 10.50
N VAL A 3 2.83 1.62 9.48
CA VAL A 3 1.60 2.40 9.39
C VAL A 3 0.48 1.60 10.07
N LYS A 4 -0.42 2.30 10.71
CA LYS A 4 -1.53 1.67 11.38
C LYS A 4 -2.45 0.98 10.37
N LYS A 5 -2.81 -0.27 10.65
CA LYS A 5 -3.72 -1.02 9.82
C LYS A 5 -5.15 -0.78 10.31
N MET A 6 -6.04 -0.42 9.38
CA MET A 6 -7.42 -0.15 9.73
C MET A 6 -8.28 -1.41 9.64
N ASN A 7 -9.45 -1.37 10.27
CA ASN A 7 -10.39 -2.48 10.23
C ASN A 7 -11.22 -2.50 8.95
N GLN A 8 -11.09 -1.47 8.15
CA GLN A 8 -11.87 -1.33 6.92
C GLN A 8 -10.98 -0.70 5.86
N PRO A 9 -11.36 -0.84 4.59
CA PRO A 9 -10.50 -0.31 3.51
C PRO A 9 -10.46 1.20 3.54
N ASN A 10 -9.29 1.74 3.15
CA ASN A 10 -9.12 3.17 2.96
C ASN A 10 -9.71 3.52 1.60
N GLY A 11 -10.80 4.28 1.59
CA GLY A 11 -11.54 4.56 0.36
C GLY A 11 -10.76 5.36 -0.66
N GLY A 12 -9.67 6.00 -0.26
CA GLY A 12 -8.85 6.78 -1.18
C GLY A 12 -7.75 5.99 -1.84
N ILE A 13 -7.62 4.69 -1.55
CA ILE A 13 -6.52 3.89 -2.04
C ILE A 13 -7.05 2.63 -2.72
N LYS A 14 -6.63 2.42 -3.97
CA LYS A 14 -6.84 1.16 -4.65
C LYS A 14 -5.51 0.43 -4.72
N CYS A 15 -5.47 -0.84 -4.34
CA CYS A 15 -4.25 -1.63 -4.33
C CYS A 15 -4.53 -3.00 -4.93
N VAL A 16 -3.74 -3.36 -5.94
CA VAL A 16 -3.90 -4.66 -6.60
C VAL A 16 -2.83 -5.66 -6.17
N VAL A 17 -1.95 -5.27 -5.25
CA VAL A 17 -0.84 -6.11 -4.81
C VAL A 17 -1.31 -7.00 -3.67
N ASN A 18 -1.78 -8.19 -4.01
CA ASN A 18 -2.42 -9.08 -3.04
C ASN A 18 -1.43 -9.79 -2.12
N THR A 19 -0.14 -9.52 -2.26
CA THR A 19 0.87 -10.06 -1.34
C THR A 19 1.22 -9.08 -0.23
N CYS A 20 0.56 -7.93 -0.19
CA CYS A 20 0.82 -6.90 0.79
C CYS A 20 0.03 -7.16 2.07
N GLU A 21 0.66 -6.87 3.22
CA GLU A 21 0.00 -7.05 4.53
C GLU A 21 -1.26 -6.20 4.66
N TYR A 22 -1.29 -5.06 3.99
CA TYR A 22 -2.44 -4.15 4.06
C TYR A 22 -3.52 -4.45 3.02
N TYR A 23 -3.28 -5.42 2.16
CA TYR A 23 -4.25 -5.74 1.10
C TYR A 23 -5.54 -6.33 1.68
N MET A 24 -6.66 -5.92 1.12
CA MET A 24 -7.96 -6.49 1.46
C MET A 24 -8.67 -6.88 0.16
N SER A 25 -9.40 -7.97 0.17
CA SER A 25 -10.13 -8.46 -1.01
C SER A 25 -10.93 -7.35 -1.67
N GLY A 26 -10.93 -7.36 -2.98
CA GLY A 26 -11.58 -6.32 -3.76
C GLY A 26 -10.63 -5.20 -4.13
N ASP A 27 -9.33 -5.45 -4.05
CA ASP A 27 -8.29 -4.50 -4.42
C ASP A 27 -8.33 -3.26 -3.55
N HIS A 28 -8.43 -3.48 -2.26
CA HIS A 28 -8.44 -2.41 -1.26
C HIS A 28 -7.17 -2.43 -0.44
N CYS A 29 -6.87 -1.28 0.15
CA CYS A 29 -5.75 -1.13 1.06
C CYS A 29 -6.29 -0.71 2.43
N THR A 30 -5.80 -1.36 3.49
CA THR A 30 -6.23 -1.04 4.86
C THR A 30 -5.23 -0.18 5.60
N ALA A 31 -4.18 0.30 4.94
CA ALA A 31 -3.23 1.21 5.57
C ALA A 31 -3.89 2.56 5.79
N GLU A 32 -3.67 3.14 6.96
CA GLU A 32 -4.22 4.45 7.29
C GLU A 32 -3.66 5.51 6.35
N LYS A 33 -2.40 5.34 5.94
CA LYS A 33 -1.74 6.22 4.99
C LYS A 33 -0.65 5.44 4.30
N ILE A 34 -0.23 5.93 3.15
CA ILE A 34 0.86 5.30 2.39
C ILE A 34 1.84 6.36 1.95
N GLU A 35 3.04 5.93 1.61
CA GLU A 35 4.03 6.79 1.01
C GLU A 35 4.36 6.25 -0.37
N VAL A 36 4.29 7.09 -1.37
CA VAL A 36 4.61 6.72 -2.75
C VAL A 36 5.95 7.33 -3.12
N GLN A 37 6.84 6.54 -3.66
CA GLN A 37 8.18 6.92 -4.10
C GLN A 37 8.33 6.56 -5.57
N HIS A 38 9.30 7.10 -6.31
CA HIS A 38 10.44 7.90 -5.91
C HIS A 38 10.20 9.37 -6.24
N ARG A 39 10.94 10.22 -5.55
CA ARG A 39 10.81 11.68 -5.67
C ARG A 39 11.03 12.19 -7.09
N ASN A 40 11.93 11.56 -7.84
CA ASN A 40 12.29 11.99 -9.19
C ASN A 40 11.51 11.28 -10.29
N ALA A 41 10.46 10.57 -9.92
CA ALA A 41 9.66 9.85 -10.90
C ALA A 41 8.99 10.82 -11.88
N SER A 42 9.00 10.48 -13.15
CA SER A 42 8.33 11.26 -14.18
C SER A 42 7.21 10.48 -14.86
N THR A 43 7.08 9.19 -14.55
CA THR A 43 5.99 8.35 -15.07
C THR A 43 5.45 7.50 -13.95
N SER A 44 4.26 6.97 -14.14
CA SER A 44 3.65 6.10 -13.14
C SER A 44 4.43 4.79 -12.97
N ASP A 45 5.19 4.39 -13.96
CA ASP A 45 5.98 3.16 -13.87
C ASP A 45 7.15 3.30 -12.92
N GLU A 46 7.52 4.51 -12.56
CA GLU A 46 8.66 4.79 -11.71
C GLU A 46 8.28 4.97 -10.25
N THR A 47 7.02 4.79 -9.93
CA THR A 47 6.54 4.95 -8.56
C THR A 47 6.18 3.60 -7.95
N ASP A 48 6.32 3.50 -6.64
CA ASP A 48 5.83 2.36 -5.92
C ASP A 48 5.47 2.76 -4.50
N CYS A 49 4.78 1.84 -3.82
CA CYS A 49 4.32 2.09 -2.46
C CYS A 49 5.38 1.64 -1.47
N ALA A 50 5.98 2.61 -0.79
CA ALA A 50 7.03 2.31 0.19
C ALA A 50 6.45 1.76 1.49
N THR A 51 5.15 1.84 1.67
CA THR A 51 4.48 1.28 2.85
C THR A 51 4.28 -0.23 2.72
N PHE A 52 4.52 -0.78 1.54
CA PHE A 52 4.34 -2.21 1.27
C PHE A 52 5.09 -3.08 2.27
N ILE A 53 4.39 -4.07 2.80
CA ILE A 53 4.99 -5.10 3.66
C ILE A 53 4.53 -6.45 3.13
N PRO A 54 5.45 -7.35 2.76
CA PRO A 54 5.04 -8.68 2.28
C PRO A 54 4.29 -9.45 3.36
N GLN A 55 3.20 -10.09 2.98
CA GLN A 55 2.44 -10.90 3.92
C GLN A 55 3.29 -12.02 4.49
N GLY A 56 3.13 -12.23 5.79
CA GLY A 56 3.80 -13.33 6.45
C GLY A 56 5.28 -13.10 6.71
N LYS A 57 5.79 -11.92 6.45
CA LYS A 57 7.20 -11.59 6.69
C LYS A 57 7.30 -10.35 7.56
N PHE A 58 8.15 -10.44 8.53
CA PHE A 58 8.33 -9.36 9.51
C PHE A 58 9.79 -9.14 9.81
#